data_330a77f34f104ea2c492b1318c8eecb3
#
_entry.id   330a77f34f104ea2c492b1318c8eecb3
#
_cell.length_a   1.000
_cell.length_b   1.000
_cell.length_c   1.000
_cell.angle_alpha   90.00
_cell.angle_beta   90.00
_cell.angle_gamma   90.00
#
_symmetry.space_group_name_H-M   'P 1'
#
loop_
_entity.id
_entity.type
_entity.pdbx_description
1 polymer ?
#
loop_
_entity_poly.entity_id
_entity_poly.type
_entity_poly.pdbx_seq_one_letter_code
_entity_poly.pdbx_strand_id
1 'polypeptide(L)'
;MTEQPTSPAKRNCDGQPSLAPGTGYASGLKHLDLFSGIGGFAIAAADAGFETIGFSEIEPYASKLLKQYWPDVPNYGDVRTVPTVECDLITGGFPCQPFSLAGKRRGASDDRFLWPAMLDVIERCKPTWVCGENVPGIVGMELDRMLTDLEGIGFRTQPLAVPACAVGMDQIRERIWIIAHNPNAVCLRQQRERATTKEPWAREQFEGLVSADLRMCVSSGRSGGVSYGLPNRSHRLKGLGNSIVPQVATVILKAMARTHNNQLTDAQRSVQ
;
A
#
# COMPACT_ATOMS: atom_id res chain seq x y z
N MET A 1 17.08 -32.52 32.50
CA MET A 1 16.97 -31.48 31.43
C MET A 1 16.08 -32.09 30.34
N THR A 2 14.82 -31.74 30.37
CA THR A 2 13.80 -32.25 29.43
C THR A 2 13.48 -31.15 28.45
N GLU A 3 13.89 -31.36 27.20
CA GLU A 3 13.53 -30.48 26.08
C GLU A 3 12.01 -30.54 25.85
N GLN A 4 11.36 -29.40 25.84
CA GLN A 4 9.96 -29.29 25.42
C GLN A 4 9.88 -29.31 23.89
N PRO A 5 8.91 -30.03 23.29
CA PRO A 5 8.74 -30.06 21.84
C PRO A 5 8.19 -28.73 21.32
N THR A 6 8.88 -28.16 20.32
CA THR A 6 8.43 -27.02 19.55
C THR A 6 7.11 -27.34 18.83
N SER A 7 6.12 -26.48 19.03
CA SER A 7 4.80 -26.57 18.37
C SER A 7 4.94 -26.59 16.84
N PRO A 8 4.24 -27.46 16.10
CA PRO A 8 4.32 -27.53 14.66
C PRO A 8 3.67 -26.28 14.03
N ALA A 9 4.35 -25.68 13.04
CA ALA A 9 3.83 -24.59 12.24
C ALA A 9 2.47 -24.95 11.63
N LYS A 10 1.48 -24.09 11.80
CA LYS A 10 0.14 -24.24 11.20
C LYS A 10 0.26 -24.31 9.68
N ARG A 11 -0.25 -25.36 9.06
CA ARG A 11 -0.33 -25.53 7.59
C ARG A 11 -1.76 -25.26 7.14
N ASN A 12 -1.90 -24.67 5.93
CA ASN A 12 -3.19 -24.51 5.27
C ASN A 12 -3.73 -25.86 4.79
N CYS A 13 -5.03 -25.91 4.44
CA CYS A 13 -5.73 -27.14 4.01
C CYS A 13 -5.07 -27.86 2.82
N ASP A 14 -4.15 -27.21 2.09
CA ASP A 14 -3.42 -27.75 0.93
C ASP A 14 -1.96 -28.13 1.28
N GLY A 15 -1.59 -28.21 2.56
CA GLY A 15 -0.25 -28.63 3.02
C GLY A 15 0.87 -27.60 2.76
N GLN A 16 0.56 -26.43 2.20
CA GLN A 16 1.50 -25.33 1.99
C GLN A 16 1.79 -24.60 3.31
N PRO A 17 3.01 -24.11 3.54
CA PRO A 17 3.29 -23.29 4.69
C PRO A 17 2.37 -22.05 4.65
N SER A 18 1.69 -21.78 5.77
CA SER A 18 0.97 -20.53 5.96
C SER A 18 1.91 -19.39 5.62
N LEU A 19 1.48 -18.47 4.76
CA LEU A 19 2.13 -17.17 4.59
C LEU A 19 1.86 -16.34 5.86
N ALA A 20 2.37 -16.85 7.00
CA ALA A 20 2.48 -16.03 8.19
C ALA A 20 3.41 -14.85 7.84
N PRO A 21 3.08 -13.61 8.23
CA PRO A 21 3.94 -12.47 7.99
C PRO A 21 5.34 -12.79 8.50
N GLY A 22 6.34 -12.63 7.62
CA GLY A 22 7.71 -12.98 7.92
C GLY A 22 8.17 -12.28 9.20
N THR A 23 8.53 -13.08 10.20
CA THR A 23 9.19 -12.66 11.43
C THR A 23 10.57 -12.11 11.11
N GLY A 24 10.68 -10.84 10.72
CA GLY A 24 11.97 -10.33 10.26
C GLY A 24 12.26 -8.85 10.42
N TYR A 25 11.28 -8.01 10.77
CA TYR A 25 11.56 -6.59 11.08
C TYR A 25 10.66 -6.13 12.24
N ALA A 26 11.25 -5.94 13.39
CA ALA A 26 10.63 -5.31 14.55
C ALA A 26 10.52 -3.79 14.34
N SER A 27 9.83 -3.34 13.26
CA SER A 27 9.68 -1.91 13.02
C SER A 27 8.46 -1.32 13.74
N GLY A 28 7.48 -2.13 14.11
CA GLY A 28 6.24 -1.65 14.73
C GLY A 28 5.45 -0.66 13.85
N LEU A 29 5.77 -0.53 12.55
CA LEU A 29 5.12 0.38 11.62
C LEU A 29 3.76 -0.17 11.20
N LYS A 30 2.71 0.62 11.41
CA LYS A 30 1.32 0.23 11.19
C LYS A 30 0.81 0.66 9.82
N HIS A 31 0.13 -0.24 9.14
CA HIS A 31 -0.42 -0.05 7.81
C HIS A 31 -1.95 -0.19 7.80
N LEU A 32 -2.64 0.77 7.19
CA LEU A 32 -4.07 0.72 6.88
C LEU A 32 -4.25 0.61 5.36
N ASP A 33 -4.94 -0.43 4.89
CA ASP A 33 -5.15 -0.72 3.47
C ASP A 33 -6.59 -0.37 3.06
N LEU A 34 -6.74 0.64 2.24
CA LEU A 34 -8.02 1.10 1.71
C LEU A 34 -8.24 0.55 0.29
N PHE A 35 -9.50 0.19 -0.01
CA PHE A 35 -9.83 -0.47 -1.29
C PHE A 35 -8.99 -1.72 -1.52
N SER A 36 -8.86 -2.52 -0.47
CA SER A 36 -7.84 -3.56 -0.28
C SER A 36 -7.87 -4.65 -1.36
N GLY A 37 -9.03 -4.85 -2.04
CA GLY A 37 -9.17 -5.90 -3.02
C GLY A 37 -8.83 -7.25 -2.41
N ILE A 38 -7.96 -7.99 -3.06
CA ILE A 38 -7.49 -9.30 -2.58
C ILE A 38 -6.25 -9.22 -1.68
N GLY A 39 -5.89 -8.03 -1.18
CA GLY A 39 -4.79 -7.82 -0.22
C GLY A 39 -3.41 -7.62 -0.86
N GLY A 40 -3.35 -7.10 -2.09
CA GLY A 40 -2.08 -6.86 -2.78
C GLY A 40 -1.14 -5.91 -2.04
N PHE A 41 -1.67 -4.82 -1.49
CA PHE A 41 -0.90 -3.89 -0.66
C PHE A 41 -0.50 -4.49 0.68
N ALA A 42 -1.36 -5.32 1.30
CA ALA A 42 -1.03 -5.98 2.56
C ALA A 42 0.16 -6.94 2.42
N ILE A 43 0.26 -7.67 1.29
CA ILE A 43 1.42 -8.52 0.98
C ILE A 43 2.67 -7.65 0.84
N ALA A 44 2.61 -6.57 0.06
CA ALA A 44 3.74 -5.68 -0.15
C ALA A 44 4.17 -4.96 1.14
N ALA A 45 3.22 -4.57 1.98
CA ALA A 45 3.46 -3.94 3.27
C ALA A 45 4.18 -4.89 4.24
N ALA A 46 3.75 -6.16 4.32
CA ALA A 46 4.41 -7.18 5.11
C ALA A 46 5.86 -7.40 4.66
N ASP A 47 6.12 -7.50 3.35
CA ASP A 47 7.46 -7.60 2.77
C ASP A 47 8.34 -6.38 3.04
N ALA A 48 7.72 -5.21 3.22
CA ALA A 48 8.40 -3.96 3.54
C ALA A 48 8.57 -3.71 5.06
N GLY A 49 8.05 -4.61 5.91
CA GLY A 49 8.16 -4.54 7.36
C GLY A 49 7.06 -3.75 8.06
N PHE A 50 5.94 -3.48 7.38
CA PHE A 50 4.74 -2.90 8.00
C PHE A 50 3.78 -3.99 8.47
N GLU A 51 3.08 -3.74 9.56
CA GLU A 51 1.99 -4.55 10.07
C GLU A 51 0.65 -3.98 9.58
N THR A 52 -0.12 -4.76 8.81
CA THR A 52 -1.47 -4.35 8.40
C THR A 52 -2.42 -4.49 9.58
N ILE A 53 -3.00 -3.35 10.00
CA ILE A 53 -3.90 -3.24 11.17
C ILE A 53 -5.37 -3.10 10.79
N GLY A 54 -5.70 -2.91 9.52
CA GLY A 54 -7.07 -2.75 9.06
C GLY A 54 -7.19 -2.76 7.54
N PHE A 55 -8.35 -3.18 7.07
CA PHE A 55 -8.77 -3.19 5.68
C PHE A 55 -10.02 -2.35 5.49
N SER A 56 -10.21 -1.82 4.28
CA SER A 56 -11.49 -1.31 3.80
C SER A 56 -11.78 -1.91 2.43
N GLU A 57 -12.68 -2.90 2.39
CA GLU A 57 -13.10 -3.61 1.18
C GLU A 57 -14.56 -4.02 1.27
N ILE A 58 -15.38 -3.61 0.28
CA ILE A 58 -16.82 -3.86 0.23
C ILE A 58 -17.19 -5.08 -0.63
N GLU A 59 -16.31 -5.51 -1.52
CA GLU A 59 -16.62 -6.61 -2.44
C GLU A 59 -16.62 -7.95 -1.66
N PRO A 60 -17.74 -8.72 -1.68
CA PRO A 60 -17.88 -9.87 -0.81
C PRO A 60 -16.84 -10.98 -1.03
N TYR A 61 -16.41 -11.20 -2.28
CA TYR A 61 -15.41 -12.22 -2.58
C TYR A 61 -14.02 -11.81 -2.06
N ALA A 62 -13.62 -10.56 -2.27
CA ALA A 62 -12.37 -10.02 -1.76
C ALA A 62 -12.36 -9.99 -0.23
N SER A 63 -13.43 -9.51 0.40
CA SER A 63 -13.61 -9.52 1.86
C SER A 63 -13.47 -10.91 2.48
N LYS A 64 -14.02 -11.95 1.80
CA LYS A 64 -13.87 -13.33 2.23
C LYS A 64 -12.41 -13.81 2.17
N LEU A 65 -11.67 -13.43 1.12
CA LEU A 65 -10.24 -13.74 1.02
C LEU A 65 -9.43 -13.04 2.10
N LEU A 66 -9.66 -11.74 2.33
CA LEU A 66 -9.00 -11.01 3.41
C LEU A 66 -9.23 -11.68 4.76
N LYS A 67 -10.47 -12.06 5.08
CA LYS A 67 -10.79 -12.77 6.32
C LYS A 67 -10.10 -14.14 6.42
N GLN A 68 -9.88 -14.82 5.31
CA GLN A 68 -9.22 -16.13 5.28
C GLN A 68 -7.70 -16.00 5.54
N TYR A 69 -7.04 -14.99 4.96
CA TYR A 69 -5.59 -14.84 5.04
C TYR A 69 -5.13 -13.95 6.20
N TRP A 70 -5.98 -13.02 6.64
CA TRP A 70 -5.74 -12.12 7.77
C TRP A 70 -6.93 -12.18 8.76
N PRO A 71 -7.15 -13.32 9.44
CA PRO A 71 -8.34 -13.54 10.27
C PRO A 71 -8.48 -12.56 11.43
N ASP A 72 -7.36 -12.04 11.93
CA ASP A 72 -7.31 -11.15 13.10
C ASP A 72 -7.33 -9.66 12.74
N VAL A 73 -7.24 -9.32 11.44
CA VAL A 73 -7.27 -7.93 10.97
C VAL A 73 -8.71 -7.55 10.61
N PRO A 74 -9.25 -6.44 11.18
CA PRO A 74 -10.59 -5.99 10.88
C PRO A 74 -10.74 -5.49 9.44
N ASN A 75 -11.87 -5.79 8.81
CA ASN A 75 -12.30 -5.16 7.57
C ASN A 75 -13.47 -4.22 7.88
N TYR A 76 -13.26 -2.91 7.70
CA TYR A 76 -14.25 -1.86 7.99
C TYR A 76 -15.30 -1.70 6.88
N GLY A 77 -15.17 -2.42 5.76
CA GLY A 77 -16.11 -2.35 4.63
C GLY A 77 -15.97 -1.05 3.83
N ASP A 78 -16.99 -0.20 3.85
CA ASP A 78 -16.98 1.06 3.10
C ASP A 78 -15.93 2.03 3.64
N VAL A 79 -15.14 2.62 2.76
CA VAL A 79 -14.08 3.58 3.11
C VAL A 79 -14.60 4.77 3.93
N ARG A 80 -15.83 5.18 3.71
CA ARG A 80 -16.50 6.27 4.43
C ARG A 80 -16.78 5.94 5.91
N THR A 81 -16.77 4.67 6.27
CA THR A 81 -17.00 4.18 7.64
C THR A 81 -15.74 3.80 8.38
N VAL A 82 -14.57 3.94 7.77
CA VAL A 82 -13.27 3.66 8.39
C VAL A 82 -13.08 4.59 9.58
N PRO A 83 -12.83 4.07 10.80
CA PRO A 83 -12.58 4.90 11.97
C PRO A 83 -11.22 5.62 11.86
N THR A 84 -11.04 6.64 12.71
CA THR A 84 -9.70 7.22 12.89
C THR A 84 -8.82 6.22 13.63
N VAL A 85 -7.77 5.75 12.96
CA VAL A 85 -6.79 4.80 13.51
C VAL A 85 -5.39 5.37 13.47
N GLU A 86 -4.57 5.02 14.43
CA GLU A 86 -3.16 5.40 14.45
C GLU A 86 -2.37 4.47 13.53
N CYS A 87 -1.86 5.01 12.40
CA CYS A 87 -1.07 4.26 11.42
C CYS A 87 0.05 5.11 10.86
N ASP A 88 1.08 4.44 10.30
CA ASP A 88 2.23 5.08 9.68
C ASP A 88 2.08 5.19 8.18
N LEU A 89 1.37 4.24 7.60
CA LEU A 89 1.15 4.12 6.17
C LEU A 89 -0.33 3.90 5.89
N ILE A 90 -0.87 4.67 4.94
CA ILE A 90 -2.16 4.39 4.28
C ILE A 90 -1.86 4.04 2.83
N THR A 91 -2.40 2.91 2.36
CA THR A 91 -2.39 2.56 0.93
C THR A 91 -3.80 2.54 0.36
N GLY A 92 -3.92 2.67 -0.97
CA GLY A 92 -5.22 2.51 -1.61
C GLY A 92 -5.16 2.56 -3.14
N GLY A 93 -5.81 1.57 -3.76
CA GLY A 93 -6.11 1.53 -5.20
C GLY A 93 -7.57 1.93 -5.46
N PHE A 94 -7.90 3.21 -5.29
CA PHE A 94 -9.28 3.67 -5.35
C PHE A 94 -9.88 3.59 -6.78
N PRO A 95 -11.19 3.29 -6.91
CA PRO A 95 -11.85 3.19 -8.20
C PRO A 95 -11.82 4.52 -8.98
N CYS A 96 -11.37 4.45 -10.25
CA CYS A 96 -11.34 5.58 -11.18
C CYS A 96 -12.31 5.36 -12.36
N GLN A 97 -13.50 4.82 -12.09
CA GLN A 97 -14.46 4.39 -13.12
C GLN A 97 -15.19 5.49 -13.90
N PRO A 98 -15.34 6.74 -13.45
CA PRO A 98 -15.92 7.79 -14.30
C PRO A 98 -15.11 8.05 -15.56
N PHE A 99 -13.88 7.58 -15.63
CA PHE A 99 -12.85 7.95 -16.60
C PHE A 99 -12.43 6.80 -17.52
N SER A 100 -13.06 5.61 -17.41
CA SER A 100 -12.82 4.54 -18.39
C SER A 100 -13.43 4.92 -19.75
N LEU A 101 -12.72 4.60 -20.85
CA LEU A 101 -13.12 4.87 -22.23
C LEU A 101 -14.51 4.35 -22.62
N ALA A 102 -15.13 3.49 -21.81
CA ALA A 102 -16.43 2.85 -22.03
C ALA A 102 -17.62 3.50 -21.28
N GLY A 103 -17.40 4.53 -20.44
CA GLY A 103 -18.46 5.17 -19.65
C GLY A 103 -18.73 6.63 -20.03
N LYS A 104 -20.00 7.09 -19.85
CA LYS A 104 -20.33 8.51 -19.98
C LYS A 104 -19.54 9.31 -18.96
N ARG A 105 -18.71 10.26 -19.41
CA ARG A 105 -17.90 11.17 -18.59
C ARG A 105 -18.79 12.01 -17.68
N ARG A 106 -19.00 11.59 -16.43
CA ARG A 106 -19.73 12.37 -15.40
C ARG A 106 -18.81 13.09 -14.41
N GLY A 107 -17.48 12.91 -14.52
CA GLY A 107 -16.48 13.62 -13.73
C GLY A 107 -16.62 13.41 -12.22
N ALA A 108 -16.25 14.43 -11.43
CA ALA A 108 -16.23 14.44 -9.97
C ALA A 108 -17.63 14.33 -9.30
N SER A 109 -18.73 14.38 -10.08
CA SER A 109 -20.10 14.19 -9.59
C SER A 109 -20.57 12.72 -9.59
N ASP A 110 -19.70 11.78 -9.96
CA ASP A 110 -20.01 10.35 -9.94
C ASP A 110 -19.72 9.75 -8.56
N ASP A 111 -20.73 9.13 -7.92
CA ASP A 111 -20.62 8.46 -6.61
C ASP A 111 -19.53 7.37 -6.54
N ARG A 112 -18.97 7.01 -7.68
CA ARG A 112 -17.86 6.04 -7.81
C ARG A 112 -16.48 6.69 -7.73
N PHE A 113 -16.37 8.02 -7.69
CA PHE A 113 -15.13 8.74 -7.46
C PHE A 113 -14.89 8.84 -5.95
N LEU A 114 -14.13 7.91 -5.41
CA LEU A 114 -13.93 7.73 -3.98
C LEU A 114 -12.66 8.40 -3.43
N TRP A 115 -11.98 9.23 -4.23
CA TRP A 115 -10.84 10.00 -3.76
C TRP A 115 -11.16 10.91 -2.56
N PRO A 116 -12.28 11.67 -2.55
CA PRO A 116 -12.60 12.51 -1.40
C PRO A 116 -12.78 11.71 -0.10
N ALA A 117 -13.32 10.48 -0.19
CA ALA A 117 -13.46 9.61 0.97
C ALA A 117 -12.10 9.08 1.47
N MET A 118 -11.18 8.76 0.55
CA MET A 118 -9.81 8.40 0.90
C MET A 118 -9.08 9.58 1.57
N LEU A 119 -9.21 10.78 1.01
CA LEU A 119 -8.61 12.00 1.55
C LEU A 119 -9.10 12.29 2.98
N ASP A 120 -10.39 12.12 3.25
CA ASP A 120 -10.97 12.27 4.59
C ASP A 120 -10.34 11.30 5.61
N VAL A 121 -10.14 10.03 5.22
CA VAL A 121 -9.42 9.07 6.06
C VAL A 121 -7.98 9.50 6.32
N ILE A 122 -7.27 9.95 5.28
CA ILE A 122 -5.87 10.43 5.39
C ILE A 122 -5.80 11.63 6.33
N GLU A 123 -6.70 12.61 6.19
CA GLU A 123 -6.75 13.81 7.02
C GLU A 123 -7.02 13.50 8.50
N ARG A 124 -7.93 12.55 8.78
CA ARG A 124 -8.25 12.12 10.15
C ARG A 124 -7.16 11.27 10.79
N CYS A 125 -6.56 10.35 10.04
CA CYS A 125 -5.56 9.42 10.57
C CYS A 125 -4.15 10.03 10.62
N LYS A 126 -3.84 11.03 9.77
CA LYS A 126 -2.56 11.74 9.71
C LYS A 126 -1.35 10.80 9.64
N PRO A 127 -1.30 9.86 8.70
CA PRO A 127 -0.19 8.93 8.57
C PRO A 127 1.11 9.66 8.21
N THR A 128 2.25 9.00 8.39
CA THR A 128 3.54 9.49 7.88
C THR A 128 3.60 9.38 6.35
N TRP A 129 3.05 8.29 5.81
CA TRP A 129 3.10 7.96 4.39
C TRP A 129 1.73 7.64 3.81
N VAL A 130 1.54 8.05 2.56
CA VAL A 130 0.42 7.60 1.72
C VAL A 130 0.98 7.03 0.43
N CYS A 131 0.45 5.88 -0.01
CA CYS A 131 0.75 5.29 -1.31
C CYS A 131 -0.55 4.96 -2.04
N GLY A 132 -0.95 5.84 -2.95
CA GLY A 132 -2.08 5.62 -3.85
C GLY A 132 -1.64 4.93 -5.15
N GLU A 133 -2.51 4.09 -5.73
CA GLU A 133 -2.31 3.52 -7.07
C GLU A 133 -3.50 3.79 -7.96
N ASN A 134 -3.25 4.08 -9.24
CA ASN A 134 -4.31 4.24 -10.21
C ASN A 134 -3.85 3.96 -11.65
N VAL A 135 -4.81 3.91 -12.58
CA VAL A 135 -4.54 3.75 -14.01
C VAL A 135 -3.94 5.02 -14.62
N PRO A 136 -3.16 4.92 -15.74
CA PRO A 136 -2.54 6.10 -16.38
C PRO A 136 -3.51 7.20 -16.79
N GLY A 137 -4.78 6.86 -17.07
CA GLY A 137 -5.82 7.84 -17.40
C GLY A 137 -6.08 8.89 -16.32
N ILE A 138 -5.65 8.67 -15.07
CA ILE A 138 -5.80 9.65 -13.98
C ILE A 138 -4.99 10.93 -14.22
N VAL A 139 -3.87 10.84 -14.96
CA VAL A 139 -2.91 11.94 -15.18
C VAL A 139 -3.59 13.16 -15.82
N GLY A 140 -4.40 12.94 -16.84
CA GLY A 140 -5.05 14.04 -17.57
C GLY A 140 -6.38 14.51 -16.95
N MET A 141 -6.78 13.97 -15.80
CA MET A 141 -8.13 14.19 -15.28
C MET A 141 -8.16 14.68 -13.82
N GLU A 142 -7.52 14.00 -12.92
CA GLU A 142 -7.66 14.27 -11.48
C GLU A 142 -6.32 14.26 -10.72
N LEU A 143 -5.19 13.88 -11.35
CA LEU A 143 -3.92 13.76 -10.65
C LEU A 143 -3.51 15.08 -10.00
N ASP A 144 -3.53 16.18 -10.74
CA ASP A 144 -3.13 17.50 -10.22
C ASP A 144 -3.98 17.93 -9.02
N ARG A 145 -5.30 17.67 -9.08
CA ARG A 145 -6.20 17.92 -7.96
C ARG A 145 -5.82 17.08 -6.75
N MET A 146 -5.56 15.79 -6.93
CA MET A 146 -5.20 14.89 -5.84
C MET A 146 -3.89 15.30 -5.16
N LEU A 147 -2.89 15.71 -5.95
CA LEU A 147 -1.62 16.23 -5.42
C LEU A 147 -1.87 17.52 -4.63
N THR A 148 -2.66 18.45 -5.18
CA THR A 148 -3.04 19.71 -4.52
C THR A 148 -3.80 19.46 -3.21
N ASP A 149 -4.75 18.51 -3.21
CA ASP A 149 -5.53 18.14 -2.01
C ASP A 149 -4.60 17.60 -0.90
N LEU A 150 -3.64 16.72 -1.24
CA LEU A 150 -2.65 16.19 -0.28
C LEU A 150 -1.70 17.29 0.22
N GLU A 151 -1.22 18.15 -0.66
CA GLU A 151 -0.36 19.28 -0.30
C GLU A 151 -1.09 20.27 0.59
N GLY A 152 -2.40 20.50 0.33
CA GLY A 152 -3.27 21.35 1.13
C GLY A 152 -3.40 20.90 2.59
N ILE A 153 -3.30 19.60 2.85
CA ILE A 153 -3.29 19.01 4.21
C ILE A 153 -1.88 18.76 4.75
N GLY A 154 -0.83 19.30 4.10
CA GLY A 154 0.53 19.35 4.60
C GLY A 154 1.45 18.20 4.17
N PHE A 155 1.05 17.37 3.22
CA PHE A 155 1.93 16.36 2.64
C PHE A 155 2.83 16.95 1.54
N ARG A 156 3.97 16.31 1.31
CA ARG A 156 4.79 16.46 0.11
C ARG A 156 4.48 15.31 -0.82
N THR A 157 4.26 15.58 -2.09
CA THR A 157 3.79 14.58 -3.05
C THR A 157 4.82 14.28 -4.14
N GLN A 158 4.83 13.03 -4.61
CA GLN A 158 5.63 12.58 -5.73
C GLN A 158 4.84 11.54 -6.52
N PRO A 159 4.33 11.86 -7.71
CA PRO A 159 3.75 10.87 -8.61
C PRO A 159 4.85 10.14 -9.38
N LEU A 160 4.65 8.82 -9.60
CA LEU A 160 5.52 7.97 -10.40
C LEU A 160 4.70 7.15 -11.39
N ALA A 161 5.15 7.03 -12.62
CA ALA A 161 4.62 6.07 -13.59
C ALA A 161 5.54 4.84 -13.62
N VAL A 162 5.05 3.69 -13.13
CA VAL A 162 5.85 2.46 -13.04
C VAL A 162 5.13 1.32 -13.73
N PRO A 163 5.69 0.77 -14.81
CA PRO A 163 5.17 -0.42 -15.46
C PRO A 163 5.57 -1.69 -14.69
N ALA A 164 4.73 -2.73 -14.73
CA ALA A 164 5.01 -4.00 -14.05
C ALA A 164 6.30 -4.68 -14.55
N CYS A 165 6.67 -4.50 -15.81
CA CYS A 165 7.92 -5.01 -16.37
C CYS A 165 9.17 -4.38 -15.72
N ALA A 166 9.07 -3.22 -15.09
CA ALA A 166 10.17 -2.61 -14.35
C ALA A 166 10.64 -3.45 -13.13
N VAL A 167 9.80 -4.35 -12.64
CA VAL A 167 10.12 -5.30 -11.57
C VAL A 167 10.18 -6.75 -12.06
N GLY A 168 10.44 -6.97 -13.36
CA GLY A 168 10.64 -8.29 -13.95
C GLY A 168 9.36 -9.08 -14.26
N MET A 169 8.21 -8.42 -14.30
CA MET A 169 6.95 -9.07 -14.72
C MET A 169 6.83 -9.09 -16.24
N ASP A 170 6.23 -10.17 -16.81
CA ASP A 170 6.07 -10.38 -18.26
C ASP A 170 4.97 -9.51 -18.89
N GLN A 171 4.51 -8.45 -18.21
CA GLN A 171 3.42 -7.60 -18.69
C GLN A 171 3.76 -6.12 -18.61
N ILE A 172 3.40 -5.39 -19.63
CA ILE A 172 3.38 -3.93 -19.61
C ILE A 172 2.08 -3.50 -18.96
N ARG A 173 2.07 -3.42 -17.62
CA ARG A 173 0.96 -2.90 -16.81
C ARG A 173 1.42 -1.63 -16.15
N GLU A 174 1.37 -0.53 -16.90
CA GLU A 174 1.72 0.79 -16.35
C GLU A 174 0.65 1.26 -15.36
N ARG A 175 1.11 1.81 -14.22
CA ARG A 175 0.29 2.42 -13.20
C ARG A 175 0.92 3.70 -12.69
N ILE A 176 0.05 4.60 -12.26
CA ILE A 176 0.46 5.83 -11.57
C ILE A 176 0.43 5.55 -10.08
N TRP A 177 1.57 5.77 -9.44
CA TRP A 177 1.76 5.65 -8.01
C TRP A 177 1.84 7.06 -7.43
N ILE A 178 1.00 7.36 -6.46
CA ILE A 178 0.95 8.65 -5.79
C ILE A 178 1.55 8.45 -4.41
N ILE A 179 2.76 8.97 -4.23
CA ILE A 179 3.50 8.87 -2.98
C ILE A 179 3.36 10.20 -2.27
N ALA A 180 2.95 10.18 -1.00
CA ALA A 180 2.89 11.37 -0.20
C ALA A 180 3.54 11.14 1.17
N HIS A 181 4.30 12.11 1.63
CA HIS A 181 5.01 12.11 2.90
C HIS A 181 4.58 13.31 3.75
N ASN A 182 4.18 13.04 4.99
CA ASN A 182 3.89 14.09 5.96
C ASN A 182 5.15 14.39 6.79
N PRO A 183 5.85 15.50 6.53
CA PRO A 183 7.08 15.83 7.26
C PRO A 183 6.85 16.13 8.74
N ASN A 184 5.60 16.41 9.14
CA ASN A 184 5.23 16.74 10.50
C ASN A 184 4.78 15.50 11.32
N ALA A 185 4.53 14.34 10.68
CA ALA A 185 4.04 13.15 11.37
C ALA A 185 5.05 12.59 12.37
N VAL A 186 6.34 12.59 12.04
CA VAL A 186 7.43 12.19 12.94
C VAL A 186 7.47 13.12 14.16
N CYS A 187 7.24 14.42 13.97
CA CYS A 187 7.18 15.40 15.04
C CYS A 187 5.97 15.19 15.96
N LEU A 188 4.81 14.79 15.41
CA LEU A 188 3.60 14.51 16.21
C LEU A 188 3.76 13.27 17.09
N ARG A 189 4.49 12.24 16.63
CA ARG A 189 4.87 11.07 17.45
C ARG A 189 5.91 11.42 18.50
N GLN A 190 6.93 12.20 18.15
CA GLN A 190 7.98 12.65 19.07
C GLN A 190 7.50 13.73 20.03
N GLN A 191 6.45 14.50 19.73
CA GLN A 191 5.82 15.41 20.68
C GLN A 191 5.06 14.65 21.79
N ARG A 192 4.63 13.43 21.54
CA ARG A 192 4.31 12.49 22.61
C ARG A 192 5.57 12.01 23.37
N GLU A 193 6.79 12.10 22.74
CA GLU A 193 8.09 11.70 23.30
C GLU A 193 9.18 12.79 23.34
N ARG A 194 8.87 14.10 23.12
CA ARG A 194 9.71 15.32 23.09
C ARG A 194 10.16 15.81 21.70
N ALA A 195 9.97 17.13 21.52
CA ALA A 195 10.11 17.94 20.32
C ALA A 195 11.50 18.07 19.69
N THR A 196 11.47 18.34 18.42
CA THR A 196 12.32 19.13 17.50
C THR A 196 13.31 18.39 16.59
N THR A 197 13.19 18.52 15.30
CA THR A 197 13.96 19.32 14.33
C THR A 197 13.55 19.03 12.88
N LYS A 198 13.59 20.06 12.02
CA LYS A 198 13.23 20.02 10.59
C LYS A 198 14.50 19.71 9.78
N GLU A 199 14.43 18.70 8.91
CA GLU A 199 15.37 18.53 7.81
C GLU A 199 14.63 18.28 6.49
N PRO A 200 15.11 18.78 5.36
CA PRO A 200 14.42 18.63 4.07
C PRO A 200 14.58 17.23 3.51
N TRP A 201 13.46 16.64 3.08
CA TRP A 201 13.45 15.39 2.34
C TRP A 201 14.14 15.58 0.99
N ALA A 202 15.22 14.82 0.74
CA ALA A 202 15.98 14.93 -0.50
C ALA A 202 15.37 14.04 -1.58
N ARG A 203 14.83 14.66 -2.63
CA ARG A 203 14.31 14.01 -3.86
C ARG A 203 15.31 13.00 -4.43
N GLU A 204 16.61 13.32 -4.38
CA GLU A 204 17.70 12.50 -4.87
C GLU A 204 17.84 11.15 -4.15
N GLN A 205 17.51 11.05 -2.85
CA GLN A 205 17.57 9.80 -2.09
C GLN A 205 16.49 8.81 -2.52
N PHE A 206 15.30 9.30 -2.89
CA PHE A 206 14.21 8.45 -3.35
C PHE A 206 14.47 7.92 -4.76
N GLU A 207 14.91 8.77 -5.69
CA GLU A 207 15.25 8.38 -7.07
C GLU A 207 16.40 7.36 -7.10
N GLY A 208 17.41 7.50 -6.24
CA GLY A 208 18.52 6.57 -6.08
C GLY A 208 18.09 5.19 -5.57
N LEU A 209 17.20 5.14 -4.59
CA LEU A 209 16.67 3.89 -4.01
C LEU A 209 15.81 3.10 -5.02
N VAL A 210 14.88 3.78 -5.69
CA VAL A 210 14.00 3.13 -6.69
C VAL A 210 14.82 2.58 -7.85
N SER A 211 15.85 3.29 -8.33
CA SER A 211 16.68 2.84 -9.44
C SER A 211 17.61 1.66 -9.08
N ALA A 212 18.08 1.55 -7.83
CA ALA A 212 18.92 0.47 -7.37
C ALA A 212 18.13 -0.84 -7.17
N ASP A 213 16.96 -0.77 -6.52
CA ASP A 213 16.13 -1.96 -6.27
C ASP A 213 15.44 -2.47 -7.55
N LEU A 214 15.07 -1.58 -8.49
CA LEU A 214 14.54 -1.96 -9.81
C LEU A 214 15.52 -2.75 -10.65
N ARG A 215 16.83 -2.51 -10.53
CA ARG A 215 17.87 -3.25 -11.27
C ARG A 215 18.09 -4.68 -10.76
N MET A 216 17.76 -4.98 -9.50
CA MET A 216 17.95 -6.32 -8.92
C MET A 216 16.80 -7.29 -9.23
N CYS A 217 15.64 -6.83 -9.71
CA CYS A 217 14.45 -7.66 -9.94
C CYS A 217 14.35 -8.27 -11.36
N VAL A 218 15.33 -8.07 -12.24
CA VAL A 218 15.25 -8.43 -13.68
C VAL A 218 15.53 -9.92 -13.99
N SER A 219 15.67 -10.80 -12.99
CA SER A 219 16.04 -12.19 -13.24
C SER A 219 15.11 -13.22 -12.64
N SER A 220 13.85 -13.33 -13.10
CA SER A 220 13.11 -14.60 -13.12
C SER A 220 11.72 -14.45 -13.73
N GLY A 221 11.65 -14.58 -15.05
CA GLY A 221 10.38 -14.70 -15.75
C GLY A 221 9.92 -16.14 -15.86
N ARG A 222 8.63 -16.39 -15.66
CA ARG A 222 7.80 -17.32 -16.47
C ARG A 222 6.34 -17.16 -16.10
N SER A 223 5.52 -16.81 -17.09
CA SER A 223 4.06 -16.74 -17.02
C SER A 223 3.46 -18.14 -16.88
N GLY A 224 2.68 -18.36 -15.83
CA GLY A 224 1.80 -19.52 -15.69
C GLY A 224 0.45 -19.25 -16.36
N GLY A 225 0.11 -20.04 -17.37
CA GLY A 225 -1.19 -19.95 -18.06
C GLY A 225 -2.37 -20.18 -17.13
N VAL A 226 -3.49 -19.51 -17.41
CA VAL A 226 -4.75 -19.63 -16.66
C VAL A 226 -5.40 -20.97 -17.02
N SER A 227 -5.47 -21.91 -16.06
CA SER A 227 -6.11 -23.20 -16.26
C SER A 227 -7.64 -23.07 -16.34
N TYR A 228 -8.25 -23.75 -17.31
CA TYR A 228 -9.71 -23.91 -17.44
C TYR A 228 -10.23 -24.80 -16.29
N GLY A 229 -11.42 -24.47 -15.72
CA GLY A 229 -12.09 -25.33 -14.76
C GLY A 229 -11.99 -24.94 -13.28
N LEU A 230 -11.36 -23.82 -12.93
CA LEU A 230 -11.29 -23.38 -11.53
C LEU A 230 -12.62 -22.81 -11.01
N PRO A 231 -13.10 -23.17 -9.81
CA PRO A 231 -14.27 -22.57 -9.18
C PRO A 231 -14.10 -21.05 -9.04
N ASN A 232 -15.21 -20.31 -9.22
CA ASN A 232 -15.22 -18.84 -9.09
C ASN A 232 -14.28 -18.10 -10.05
N ARG A 233 -14.01 -18.64 -11.23
CA ARG A 233 -13.07 -18.09 -12.22
C ARG A 233 -13.30 -16.60 -12.52
N SER A 234 -14.55 -16.18 -12.70
CA SER A 234 -14.90 -14.77 -12.99
C SER A 234 -14.53 -13.83 -11.86
N HIS A 235 -14.78 -14.21 -10.60
CA HIS A 235 -14.38 -13.43 -9.42
C HIS A 235 -12.86 -13.39 -9.24
N ARG A 236 -12.16 -14.52 -9.50
CA ARG A 236 -10.70 -14.58 -9.44
C ARG A 236 -10.06 -13.69 -10.50
N LEU A 237 -10.54 -13.75 -11.75
CA LEU A 237 -10.05 -12.89 -12.83
C LEU A 237 -10.32 -11.41 -12.55
N LYS A 238 -11.51 -11.07 -12.03
CA LYS A 238 -11.83 -9.69 -11.61
C LYS A 238 -10.93 -9.23 -10.49
N GLY A 239 -10.74 -10.05 -9.45
CA GLY A 239 -9.85 -9.74 -8.32
C GLY A 239 -8.41 -9.50 -8.75
N LEU A 240 -7.85 -10.39 -9.60
CA LEU A 240 -6.51 -10.24 -10.16
C LEU A 240 -6.39 -9.05 -11.12
N GLY A 241 -7.42 -8.80 -11.94
CA GLY A 241 -7.44 -7.67 -12.87
C GLY A 241 -7.46 -6.32 -12.17
N ASN A 242 -8.14 -6.23 -11.02
CA ASN A 242 -8.24 -5.02 -10.21
C ASN A 242 -7.11 -4.91 -9.17
N SER A 243 -6.37 -5.99 -8.90
CA SER A 243 -5.27 -5.96 -7.94
C SER A 243 -4.11 -5.13 -8.46
N ILE A 244 -3.40 -4.47 -7.54
CA ILE A 244 -2.10 -3.89 -7.81
C ILE A 244 -1.09 -4.99 -8.15
N VAL A 245 0.10 -4.60 -8.63
CA VAL A 245 1.27 -5.48 -8.75
C VAL A 245 2.05 -5.42 -7.44
N PRO A 246 1.96 -6.45 -6.56
CA PRO A 246 2.57 -6.38 -5.22
C PRO A 246 4.08 -6.12 -5.26
N GLN A 247 4.78 -6.63 -6.27
CA GLN A 247 6.22 -6.46 -6.43
C GLN A 247 6.61 -4.99 -6.61
N VAL A 248 5.84 -4.22 -7.40
CA VAL A 248 6.07 -2.77 -7.55
C VAL A 248 5.80 -2.07 -6.22
N ALA A 249 4.68 -2.38 -5.57
CA ALA A 249 4.36 -1.83 -4.25
C ALA A 249 5.45 -2.14 -3.23
N THR A 250 5.97 -3.38 -3.20
CA THR A 250 7.04 -3.80 -2.27
C THR A 250 8.29 -2.91 -2.40
N VAL A 251 8.73 -2.61 -3.63
CA VAL A 251 9.88 -1.72 -3.87
C VAL A 251 9.63 -0.33 -3.30
N ILE A 252 8.46 0.24 -3.61
CA ILE A 252 8.06 1.57 -3.14
C ILE A 252 7.97 1.60 -1.61
N LEU A 253 7.27 0.64 -1.00
CA LEU A 253 7.05 0.60 0.45
C LEU A 253 8.33 0.33 1.23
N LYS A 254 9.27 -0.47 0.70
CA LYS A 254 10.61 -0.65 1.28
C LYS A 254 11.40 0.66 1.30
N ALA A 255 11.31 1.47 0.23
CA ALA A 255 11.94 2.79 0.19
C ALA A 255 11.35 3.71 1.27
N MET A 256 10.02 3.73 1.44
CA MET A 256 9.35 4.49 2.50
C MET A 256 9.78 4.05 3.89
N ALA A 257 9.81 2.73 4.17
CA ALA A 257 10.23 2.20 5.48
C ALA A 257 11.68 2.55 5.82
N ARG A 258 12.60 2.47 4.85
CA ARG A 258 14.01 2.87 5.04
C ARG A 258 14.13 4.35 5.36
N THR A 259 13.42 5.20 4.61
CA THR A 259 13.42 6.65 4.84
C THR A 259 12.86 6.99 6.21
N HIS A 260 11.79 6.34 6.63
CA HIS A 260 11.20 6.49 7.96
C HIS A 260 12.20 6.15 9.07
N ASN A 261 12.87 4.99 8.97
CA ASN A 261 13.85 4.53 9.97
C ASN A 261 15.08 5.45 10.05
N ASN A 262 15.56 5.98 8.91
CA ASN A 262 16.69 6.92 8.89
C ASN A 262 16.31 8.23 9.59
N GLN A 263 15.11 8.76 9.36
CA GLN A 263 14.63 9.97 10.04
C GLN A 263 14.53 9.80 11.56
N LEU A 264 14.10 8.62 12.03
CA LEU A 264 14.08 8.31 13.48
C LEU A 264 15.49 8.27 14.07
N THR A 265 16.45 7.68 13.35
CA THR A 265 17.85 7.57 13.79
C THR A 265 18.52 8.93 13.85
N ASP A 266 18.31 9.80 12.86
CA ASP A 266 18.88 11.14 12.80
C ASP A 266 18.25 12.05 13.87
N ALA A 267 16.96 11.92 14.10
CA ALA A 267 16.27 12.62 15.19
C ALA A 267 16.80 12.22 16.59
N GLN A 268 17.16 10.94 16.78
CA GLN A 268 17.77 10.46 18.02
C GLN A 268 19.19 10.99 18.22
N ARG A 269 19.99 11.11 17.15
CA ARG A 269 21.36 11.66 17.21
C ARG A 269 21.41 13.15 17.46
N SER A 270 20.41 13.91 17.05
CA SER A 270 20.34 15.37 17.27
C SER A 270 19.91 15.76 18.70
N VAL A 271 19.53 14.81 19.53
CA VAL A 271 19.10 14.99 20.93
C VAL A 271 20.23 14.65 21.93
N GLN A 272 21.33 14.06 21.46
CA GLN A 272 22.56 13.81 22.24
C GLN A 272 23.60 14.93 22.03
#